data_a0a1b279a2e69e056f5b146acd361596
#
_entry.id   a0a1b279a2e69e056f5b146acd361596
#
_cell.length_a   1.000
_cell.length_b   1.000
_cell.length_c   1.000
_cell.angle_alpha   90.00
_cell.angle_beta   90.00
_cell.angle_gamma   90.00
#
_symmetry.space_group_name_H-M   'P 1'
#
loop_
_entity.id
_entity.type
_entity.pdbx_description
1 polymer ?
#
loop_
_entity_poly.entity_id
_entity_poly.type
_entity_poly.pdbx_seq_one_letter_code
_entity_poly.pdbx_strand_id
1 'polypeptide(L)'
;MQCPTPEPKGAEVLIRMTAAGVCHSDIHIWEGVYDLGSGNQMTLKDRGVALPLTMGHEISGEVVKVGPEAKAVAPGASCVVYPWLGCGECPTCRRGEENLCAVKARSMGVFMPGGYAEYVLVPHERYCVDLGKLDPAETAPLACSGVTTYSALKKFGARIKDEPVVIMGAGGLGHMALSVLQAMQGKGAIVIDIDAGKRQAAMDAGALTAIDGAAPDASQQIIKATGGGATAVLDLVGSAATLALGIASLRKGGEIVVVGLYGGELKLPIVYLPLRGMGLRGSYVGSLPELKELVGLAQKGTLRPIKVTRQELSQASAALSALKAGKVVGRIVLVP
;
A
#
# COMPACT_ATOMS: atom_id res chain seq x y z
N MET A 1 -15.29 -13.45 -17.53
CA MET A 1 -15.14 -13.26 -19.00
C MET A 1 -13.95 -14.08 -19.44
N GLN A 2 -14.09 -14.88 -20.51
CA GLN A 2 -12.95 -15.58 -21.12
C GLN A 2 -12.29 -14.66 -22.14
N CYS A 3 -10.97 -14.47 -22.02
CA CYS A 3 -10.16 -13.69 -22.96
C CYS A 3 -9.02 -14.58 -23.47
N PRO A 4 -8.55 -14.39 -24.70
CA PRO A 4 -7.36 -15.08 -25.20
C PRO A 4 -6.15 -14.75 -24.31
N THR A 5 -5.33 -15.78 -24.02
CA THR A 5 -4.06 -15.57 -23.33
C THR A 5 -3.14 -14.71 -24.21
N PRO A 6 -2.62 -13.58 -23.72
CA PRO A 6 -1.78 -12.71 -24.53
C PRO A 6 -0.42 -13.34 -24.85
N GLU A 7 0.15 -12.96 -26.00
CA GLU A 7 1.51 -13.37 -26.40
C GLU A 7 2.50 -12.24 -26.11
N PRO A 8 3.56 -12.49 -25.31
CA PRO A 8 4.54 -11.45 -24.97
C PRO A 8 5.43 -11.08 -26.17
N LYS A 9 5.63 -9.77 -26.38
CA LYS A 9 6.45 -9.17 -27.43
C LYS A 9 7.57 -8.33 -26.79
N GLY A 10 8.63 -8.04 -27.55
CA GLY A 10 9.73 -7.20 -27.07
C GLY A 10 10.24 -7.68 -25.70
N ALA A 11 10.24 -6.84 -24.71
CA ALA A 11 10.66 -7.14 -23.32
C ALA A 11 9.49 -7.54 -22.39
N GLU A 12 8.31 -7.84 -22.93
CA GLU A 12 7.14 -8.25 -22.16
C GLU A 12 7.32 -9.65 -21.54
N VAL A 13 6.63 -9.88 -20.44
CA VAL A 13 6.66 -11.15 -19.70
C VAL A 13 5.24 -11.62 -19.42
N LEU A 14 4.91 -12.84 -19.76
CA LEU A 14 3.65 -13.48 -19.40
C LEU A 14 3.82 -14.21 -18.06
N ILE A 15 3.03 -13.80 -17.08
CA ILE A 15 2.99 -14.41 -15.75
C ILE A 15 1.72 -15.25 -15.62
N ARG A 16 1.86 -16.50 -15.17
CA ARG A 16 0.76 -17.26 -14.60
C ARG A 16 0.57 -16.80 -13.17
N MET A 17 -0.56 -16.18 -12.87
CA MET A 17 -0.88 -15.69 -11.52
C MET A 17 -0.96 -16.86 -10.54
N THR A 18 -0.26 -16.77 -9.43
CA THR A 18 -0.32 -17.71 -8.31
C THR A 18 -0.93 -17.09 -7.06
N ALA A 19 -0.87 -15.75 -6.96
CA ALA A 19 -1.50 -15.00 -5.89
C ALA A 19 -1.78 -13.56 -6.31
N ALA A 20 -2.96 -13.03 -5.95
CA ALA A 20 -3.33 -11.63 -6.14
C ALA A 20 -3.97 -11.05 -4.88
N GLY A 21 -3.34 -10.08 -4.24
CA GLY A 21 -3.87 -9.42 -3.04
C GLY A 21 -5.08 -8.56 -3.35
N VAL A 22 -6.01 -8.49 -2.38
CA VAL A 22 -7.21 -7.64 -2.45
C VAL A 22 -7.00 -6.39 -1.63
N CYS A 23 -6.96 -5.24 -2.30
CA CYS A 23 -6.64 -3.94 -1.70
C CYS A 23 -7.89 -3.05 -1.58
N HIS A 24 -7.87 -2.11 -0.64
CA HIS A 24 -8.94 -1.10 -0.53
C HIS A 24 -9.03 -0.20 -1.78
N SER A 25 -7.92 0.00 -2.48
CA SER A 25 -7.92 0.70 -3.77
C SER A 25 -8.74 -0.02 -4.85
N ASP A 26 -8.85 -1.35 -4.79
CA ASP A 26 -9.71 -2.09 -5.71
C ASP A 26 -11.20 -1.77 -5.47
N ILE A 27 -11.58 -1.41 -4.24
CA ILE A 27 -12.95 -0.97 -3.94
C ILE A 27 -13.22 0.37 -4.63
N HIS A 28 -12.32 1.35 -4.56
CA HIS A 28 -12.47 2.63 -5.26
C HIS A 28 -12.56 2.44 -6.79
N ILE A 29 -11.80 1.50 -7.34
CA ILE A 29 -11.87 1.16 -8.77
C ILE A 29 -13.21 0.49 -9.09
N TRP A 30 -13.69 -0.40 -8.23
CA TRP A 30 -14.97 -1.08 -8.40
C TRP A 30 -16.18 -0.13 -8.29
N GLU A 31 -16.11 0.83 -7.35
CA GLU A 31 -17.13 1.87 -7.18
C GLU A 31 -17.05 2.98 -8.24
N GLY A 32 -15.89 3.15 -8.83
CA GLY A 32 -15.67 4.09 -9.92
C GLY A 32 -15.45 5.54 -9.49
N VAL A 33 -15.32 5.82 -8.17
CA VAL A 33 -15.26 7.19 -7.64
C VAL A 33 -14.30 7.32 -6.45
N TYR A 34 -13.76 8.54 -6.27
CA TYR A 34 -13.04 8.98 -5.07
C TYR A 34 -13.75 10.21 -4.50
N ASP A 35 -13.95 10.25 -3.19
CA ASP A 35 -14.50 11.42 -2.49
C ASP A 35 -13.40 12.49 -2.33
N LEU A 36 -13.65 13.67 -2.89
CA LEU A 36 -12.76 14.84 -2.77
C LEU A 36 -13.20 15.82 -1.66
N GLY A 37 -14.28 15.50 -0.94
CA GLY A 37 -14.88 16.39 0.06
C GLY A 37 -15.87 17.41 -0.53
N SER A 38 -16.65 18.04 0.35
CA SER A 38 -17.69 19.05 0.00
C SER A 38 -18.64 18.59 -1.10
N GLY A 39 -18.92 17.28 -1.20
CA GLY A 39 -19.79 16.70 -2.23
C GLY A 39 -19.15 16.55 -3.61
N ASN A 40 -17.86 16.89 -3.75
CA ASN A 40 -17.12 16.69 -5.00
C ASN A 40 -16.58 15.27 -5.10
N GLN A 41 -16.59 14.71 -6.30
CA GLN A 41 -16.07 13.38 -6.60
C GLN A 41 -15.17 13.41 -7.82
N MET A 42 -14.17 12.55 -7.84
CA MET A 42 -13.33 12.27 -9.01
C MET A 42 -13.67 10.86 -9.52
N THR A 43 -14.13 10.77 -10.76
CA THR A 43 -14.50 9.49 -11.37
C THR A 43 -13.28 8.79 -12.00
N LEU A 44 -13.41 7.48 -12.25
CA LEU A 44 -12.41 6.73 -13.03
C LEU A 44 -12.26 7.31 -14.44
N LYS A 45 -13.35 7.80 -15.04
CA LYS A 45 -13.32 8.44 -16.36
C LYS A 45 -12.48 9.71 -16.35
N ASP A 46 -12.59 10.54 -15.30
CA ASP A 46 -11.77 11.75 -15.14
C ASP A 46 -10.29 11.41 -15.00
N ARG A 47 -9.98 10.21 -14.50
CA ARG A 47 -8.62 9.66 -14.41
C ARG A 47 -8.13 9.00 -15.70
N GLY A 48 -8.97 8.91 -16.74
CA GLY A 48 -8.63 8.25 -18.01
C GLY A 48 -8.63 6.70 -17.94
N VAL A 49 -9.34 6.11 -16.99
CA VAL A 49 -9.49 4.64 -16.90
C VAL A 49 -10.52 4.17 -17.92
N ALA A 50 -10.13 3.18 -18.74
CA ALA A 50 -11.02 2.53 -19.70
C ALA A 50 -11.66 1.27 -19.09
N LEU A 51 -12.97 1.09 -19.33
CA LEU A 51 -13.72 -0.10 -18.94
C LEU A 51 -14.16 -0.90 -20.17
N PRO A 52 -14.25 -2.25 -20.13
CA PRO A 52 -14.05 -3.10 -18.94
C PRO A 52 -12.57 -3.24 -18.57
N LEU A 53 -12.28 -3.42 -17.28
CA LEU A 53 -10.93 -3.55 -16.73
C LEU A 53 -10.82 -4.80 -15.84
N THR A 54 -9.79 -5.61 -16.07
CA THR A 54 -9.38 -6.63 -15.11
C THR A 54 -8.62 -5.96 -13.97
N MET A 55 -9.17 -6.01 -12.75
CA MET A 55 -8.59 -5.38 -11.56
C MET A 55 -7.46 -6.23 -10.95
N GLY A 56 -6.98 -5.81 -9.78
CA GLY A 56 -5.94 -6.50 -9.01
C GLY A 56 -4.52 -6.01 -9.33
N HIS A 57 -3.92 -5.32 -8.36
CA HIS A 57 -2.59 -4.70 -8.53
C HIS A 57 -1.54 -5.25 -7.54
N GLU A 58 -1.87 -6.27 -6.76
CA GLU A 58 -0.94 -6.98 -5.88
C GLU A 58 -0.69 -8.37 -6.45
N ILE A 59 0.23 -8.50 -7.39
CA ILE A 59 0.38 -9.68 -8.24
C ILE A 59 1.67 -10.42 -7.91
N SER A 60 1.55 -11.71 -7.61
CA SER A 60 2.67 -12.66 -7.63
C SER A 60 2.36 -13.82 -8.57
N GLY A 61 3.38 -14.38 -9.19
CA GLY A 61 3.19 -15.49 -10.10
C GLY A 61 4.48 -16.05 -10.66
N GLU A 62 4.31 -17.02 -11.53
CA GLU A 62 5.38 -17.72 -12.23
C GLU A 62 5.51 -17.21 -13.67
N VAL A 63 6.70 -16.91 -14.09
CA VAL A 63 7.00 -16.57 -15.50
C VAL A 63 6.74 -17.82 -16.35
N VAL A 64 5.82 -17.73 -17.32
CA VAL A 64 5.53 -18.85 -18.22
C VAL A 64 6.05 -18.63 -19.65
N LYS A 65 6.15 -17.36 -20.07
CA LYS A 65 6.68 -16.98 -21.37
C LYS A 65 7.29 -15.59 -21.34
N VAL A 66 8.33 -15.39 -22.13
CA VAL A 66 9.01 -14.10 -22.26
C VAL A 66 9.07 -13.66 -23.72
N GLY A 67 9.02 -12.37 -23.94
CA GLY A 67 9.25 -11.80 -25.26
C GLY A 67 10.73 -11.89 -25.67
N PRO A 68 11.04 -11.73 -26.97
CA PRO A 68 12.40 -12.01 -27.50
C PRO A 68 13.48 -11.08 -26.95
N GLU A 69 13.12 -9.92 -26.40
CA GLU A 69 14.07 -8.94 -25.83
C GLU A 69 14.24 -9.08 -24.32
N ALA A 70 13.37 -9.83 -23.61
CA ALA A 70 13.49 -10.09 -22.18
C ALA A 70 14.64 -11.08 -21.93
N LYS A 71 15.62 -10.68 -21.10
CA LYS A 71 16.87 -11.45 -20.84
C LYS A 71 17.14 -11.65 -19.35
N ALA A 72 16.49 -10.86 -18.49
CA ALA A 72 16.77 -10.87 -17.05
C ALA A 72 15.89 -11.86 -16.27
N VAL A 73 14.83 -12.38 -16.86
CA VAL A 73 13.94 -13.38 -16.25
C VAL A 73 13.75 -14.57 -17.18
N ALA A 74 13.51 -15.75 -16.60
CA ALA A 74 13.31 -16.98 -17.36
C ALA A 74 12.00 -17.67 -16.97
N PRO A 75 11.39 -18.46 -17.87
CA PRO A 75 10.26 -19.32 -17.52
C PRO A 75 10.59 -20.20 -16.30
N GLY A 76 9.61 -20.35 -15.38
CA GLY A 76 9.75 -21.03 -14.10
C GLY A 76 10.16 -20.10 -12.94
N ALA A 77 10.64 -18.87 -13.20
CA ALA A 77 10.96 -17.93 -12.14
C ALA A 77 9.69 -17.44 -11.40
N SER A 78 9.74 -17.44 -10.07
CA SER A 78 8.68 -16.87 -9.22
C SER A 78 8.95 -15.39 -8.98
N CYS A 79 7.98 -14.51 -9.19
CA CYS A 79 8.15 -13.08 -9.00
C CYS A 79 6.92 -12.40 -8.39
N VAL A 80 7.16 -11.27 -7.73
CA VAL A 80 6.14 -10.25 -7.45
C VAL A 80 6.27 -9.14 -8.51
N VAL A 81 5.13 -8.69 -9.02
CA VAL A 81 5.09 -7.69 -10.09
C VAL A 81 4.95 -6.30 -9.49
N TYR A 82 5.86 -5.38 -9.86
CA TYR A 82 5.72 -3.97 -9.55
C TYR A 82 4.66 -3.33 -10.47
N PRO A 83 3.51 -2.87 -9.93
CA PRO A 83 2.39 -2.47 -10.78
C PRO A 83 2.33 -0.98 -11.11
N TRP A 84 3.20 -0.14 -10.53
CA TRP A 84 3.11 1.33 -10.57
C TRP A 84 3.99 1.94 -11.66
N LEU A 85 3.62 1.69 -12.92
CA LEU A 85 4.44 1.98 -14.10
C LEU A 85 4.37 3.46 -14.48
N GLY A 86 5.52 4.03 -14.81
CA GLY A 86 5.66 5.37 -15.41
C GLY A 86 5.98 5.32 -16.91
N CYS A 87 6.29 6.48 -17.50
CA CYS A 87 6.72 6.56 -18.90
C CYS A 87 8.15 6.06 -19.12
N GLY A 88 8.98 6.00 -18.09
CA GLY A 88 10.39 5.62 -18.15
C GLY A 88 11.36 6.75 -18.58
N GLU A 89 10.87 7.86 -19.12
CA GLU A 89 11.70 8.86 -19.80
C GLU A 89 11.75 10.22 -19.10
N CYS A 90 10.67 10.60 -18.38
CA CYS A 90 10.63 11.90 -17.71
C CYS A 90 11.64 11.97 -16.54
N PRO A 91 12.01 13.18 -16.06
CA PRO A 91 12.98 13.32 -14.97
C PRO A 91 12.62 12.53 -13.72
N THR A 92 11.33 12.43 -13.39
CA THR A 92 10.84 11.65 -12.24
C THR A 92 11.09 10.15 -12.42
N CYS A 93 10.75 9.60 -13.59
CA CYS A 93 11.02 8.19 -13.90
C CYS A 93 12.52 7.88 -13.94
N ARG A 94 13.35 8.77 -14.46
CA ARG A 94 14.81 8.60 -14.52
C ARG A 94 15.46 8.58 -13.12
N ARG A 95 14.82 9.19 -12.12
CA ARG A 95 15.24 9.07 -10.70
C ARG A 95 14.77 7.79 -10.04
N GLY A 96 14.03 6.92 -10.76
CA GLY A 96 13.47 5.68 -10.21
C GLY A 96 12.11 5.86 -9.52
N GLU A 97 11.48 7.03 -9.61
CA GLU A 97 10.21 7.37 -8.98
C GLU A 97 9.04 7.23 -9.98
N GLU A 98 8.95 6.09 -10.67
CA GLU A 98 7.94 5.86 -11.71
C GLU A 98 6.50 5.97 -11.19
N ASN A 99 6.28 5.63 -9.93
CA ASN A 99 5.00 5.80 -9.25
C ASN A 99 4.52 7.27 -9.23
N LEU A 100 5.43 8.24 -9.33
CA LEU A 100 5.12 9.67 -9.35
C LEU A 100 5.15 10.27 -10.77
N CYS A 101 5.08 9.44 -11.81
CA CYS A 101 5.08 9.90 -13.19
C CYS A 101 3.85 10.75 -13.52
N ALA A 102 4.06 12.04 -13.84
CA ALA A 102 2.99 12.95 -14.26
C ALA A 102 2.67 12.89 -15.75
N VAL A 103 3.50 12.20 -16.56
CA VAL A 103 3.35 12.17 -18.02
C VAL A 103 2.42 11.06 -18.46
N LYS A 104 2.63 9.83 -17.95
CA LYS A 104 1.84 8.66 -18.34
C LYS A 104 1.88 7.60 -17.23
N ALA A 105 0.97 7.71 -16.29
CA ALA A 105 0.73 6.63 -15.31
C ALA A 105 0.04 5.45 -16.02
N ARG A 106 0.56 4.24 -15.79
CA ARG A 106 0.06 3.00 -16.40
C ARG A 106 -0.02 1.88 -15.37
N SER A 107 -0.59 2.17 -14.21
CA SER A 107 -0.67 1.17 -13.14
C SER A 107 -1.50 -0.03 -13.57
N MET A 108 -0.93 -1.22 -13.38
CA MET A 108 -1.62 -2.50 -13.63
C MET A 108 -2.77 -2.65 -12.64
N GLY A 109 -3.90 -3.20 -13.10
CA GLY A 109 -5.13 -3.31 -12.31
C GLY A 109 -5.87 -2.00 -12.10
N VAL A 110 -5.38 -0.87 -12.65
CA VAL A 110 -6.01 0.47 -12.57
C VAL A 110 -6.21 1.09 -13.95
N PHE A 111 -5.16 1.19 -14.77
CA PHE A 111 -5.19 1.76 -16.12
C PHE A 111 -5.00 0.71 -17.20
N MET A 112 -4.56 -0.47 -16.84
CA MET A 112 -4.34 -1.60 -17.71
C MET A 112 -4.68 -2.90 -16.95
N PRO A 113 -4.88 -4.04 -17.65
CA PRO A 113 -5.25 -5.30 -17.01
C PRO A 113 -4.33 -5.68 -15.85
N GLY A 114 -4.93 -6.18 -14.77
CA GLY A 114 -4.27 -6.59 -13.54
C GLY A 114 -4.40 -8.09 -13.26
N GLY A 115 -4.21 -8.46 -12.00
CA GLY A 115 -4.00 -9.83 -11.53
C GLY A 115 -5.24 -10.62 -11.16
N TYR A 116 -6.47 -10.09 -11.31
CA TYR A 116 -7.68 -10.91 -11.11
C TYR A 116 -7.97 -11.71 -12.39
N ALA A 117 -6.96 -12.44 -12.84
CA ALA A 117 -6.95 -13.28 -14.02
C ALA A 117 -5.92 -14.40 -13.85
N GLU A 118 -6.09 -15.51 -14.60
CA GLU A 118 -5.15 -16.63 -14.59
C GLU A 118 -3.76 -16.24 -15.13
N TYR A 119 -3.74 -15.29 -16.08
CA TYR A 119 -2.50 -14.80 -16.72
C TYR A 119 -2.47 -13.28 -16.76
N VAL A 120 -1.28 -12.73 -16.59
CA VAL A 120 -1.02 -11.29 -16.61
C VAL A 120 0.15 -11.00 -17.53
N LEU A 121 -0.04 -10.06 -18.47
CA LEU A 121 1.04 -9.57 -19.32
C LEU A 121 1.72 -8.37 -18.64
N VAL A 122 2.96 -8.55 -18.23
CA VAL A 122 3.79 -7.51 -17.63
C VAL A 122 4.58 -6.80 -18.75
N PRO A 123 4.50 -5.48 -18.89
CA PRO A 123 5.06 -4.76 -20.05
C PRO A 123 6.58 -4.79 -20.20
N HIS A 124 7.31 -5.12 -19.14
CA HIS A 124 8.78 -5.22 -19.19
C HIS A 124 9.27 -6.09 -18.03
N GLU A 125 10.25 -6.95 -18.30
CA GLU A 125 10.85 -7.86 -17.33
C GLU A 125 11.39 -7.17 -16.05
N ARG A 126 11.82 -5.91 -16.12
CA ARG A 126 12.34 -5.16 -14.96
C ARG A 126 11.34 -5.03 -13.82
N TYR A 127 10.03 -5.15 -14.12
CA TYR A 127 8.95 -5.08 -13.13
C TYR A 127 8.68 -6.41 -12.43
N CYS A 128 9.29 -7.49 -12.88
CA CYS A 128 9.25 -8.79 -12.23
C CYS A 128 10.38 -8.85 -11.18
N VAL A 129 10.02 -8.75 -9.90
CA VAL A 129 11.00 -8.83 -8.81
C VAL A 129 11.04 -10.26 -8.31
N ASP A 130 12.22 -10.89 -8.39
CA ASP A 130 12.42 -12.29 -8.02
C ASP A 130 12.10 -12.56 -6.54
N LEU A 131 11.27 -13.54 -6.29
CA LEU A 131 10.87 -13.98 -4.95
C LEU A 131 11.79 -15.04 -4.36
N GLY A 132 12.60 -15.70 -5.19
CA GLY A 132 13.36 -16.86 -4.75
C GLY A 132 12.44 -17.95 -4.20
N LYS A 133 12.57 -18.25 -2.90
CA LYS A 133 11.79 -19.30 -2.20
C LYS A 133 10.63 -18.75 -1.37
N LEU A 134 10.33 -17.46 -1.45
CA LEU A 134 9.24 -16.87 -0.70
C LEU A 134 7.88 -17.37 -1.21
N ASP A 135 6.91 -17.49 -0.30
CA ASP A 135 5.53 -17.83 -0.65
C ASP A 135 4.88 -16.69 -1.44
N PRO A 136 4.39 -16.94 -2.67
CA PRO A 136 3.75 -15.92 -3.48
C PRO A 136 2.52 -15.27 -2.83
N ALA A 137 1.74 -16.00 -2.04
CA ALA A 137 0.56 -15.45 -1.39
C ALA A 137 0.92 -14.49 -0.23
N GLU A 138 2.01 -14.75 0.48
CA GLU A 138 2.50 -13.85 1.53
C GLU A 138 3.20 -12.62 0.95
N THR A 139 3.72 -12.71 -0.27
CA THR A 139 4.51 -11.65 -0.90
C THR A 139 3.73 -10.79 -1.89
N ALA A 140 2.61 -11.27 -2.46
CA ALA A 140 1.78 -10.46 -3.34
C ALA A 140 1.41 -9.09 -2.74
N PRO A 141 1.04 -8.97 -1.44
CA PRO A 141 0.76 -7.67 -0.81
C PRO A 141 1.95 -6.71 -0.78
N LEU A 142 3.20 -7.18 -0.96
CA LEU A 142 4.38 -6.31 -0.99
C LEU A 142 4.36 -5.34 -2.18
N ALA A 143 3.70 -5.72 -3.28
CA ALA A 143 3.57 -4.89 -4.47
C ALA A 143 2.78 -3.58 -4.26
N CYS A 144 1.90 -3.55 -3.25
CA CYS A 144 1.11 -2.37 -2.88
C CYS A 144 1.28 -2.01 -1.41
N SER A 145 0.63 -2.73 -0.49
CA SER A 145 0.65 -2.37 0.94
C SER A 145 2.06 -2.35 1.52
N GLY A 146 2.92 -3.29 1.09
CA GLY A 146 4.32 -3.35 1.52
C GLY A 146 5.12 -2.14 1.07
N VAL A 147 5.22 -1.93 -0.24
CA VAL A 147 6.01 -0.81 -0.80
C VAL A 147 5.46 0.54 -0.38
N THR A 148 4.13 0.67 -0.20
CA THR A 148 3.47 1.90 0.26
C THR A 148 3.88 2.25 1.69
N THR A 149 3.79 1.30 2.61
CA THR A 149 4.16 1.54 4.01
C THR A 149 5.66 1.73 4.19
N TYR A 150 6.47 0.99 3.42
CA TYR A 150 7.92 1.15 3.41
C TYR A 150 8.35 2.54 2.95
N SER A 151 7.85 3.00 1.80
CA SER A 151 8.11 4.33 1.27
C SER A 151 7.64 5.44 2.22
N ALA A 152 6.46 5.27 2.84
CA ALA A 152 5.92 6.24 3.77
C ALA A 152 6.77 6.34 5.06
N LEU A 153 7.18 5.21 5.64
CA LEU A 153 8.03 5.17 6.83
C LEU A 153 9.43 5.74 6.57
N LYS A 154 10.02 5.50 5.39
CA LYS A 154 11.31 6.11 5.00
C LYS A 154 11.29 7.64 5.04
N LYS A 155 10.13 8.28 4.82
CA LYS A 155 9.98 9.74 4.84
C LYS A 155 10.23 10.36 6.21
N PHE A 156 10.04 9.61 7.29
CA PHE A 156 10.36 10.06 8.64
C PHE A 156 11.87 10.03 8.98
N GLY A 157 12.68 9.34 8.15
CA GLY A 157 14.12 9.24 8.36
C GLY A 157 14.50 8.58 9.68
N ALA A 158 15.49 9.12 10.38
CA ALA A 158 15.99 8.56 11.65
C ALA A 158 14.97 8.57 12.79
N ARG A 159 13.97 9.45 12.75
CA ARG A 159 12.95 9.60 13.82
C ARG A 159 12.30 8.29 14.22
N ILE A 160 12.07 7.37 13.27
CA ILE A 160 11.44 6.07 13.56
C ILE A 160 12.27 5.17 14.48
N LYS A 161 13.58 5.43 14.60
CA LYS A 161 14.49 4.66 15.49
C LYS A 161 14.52 5.21 16.89
N ASP A 162 14.30 6.51 17.03
CA ASP A 162 14.42 7.21 18.30
C ASP A 162 13.08 7.22 19.06
N GLU A 163 11.97 7.27 18.34
CA GLU A 163 10.64 7.46 18.90
C GLU A 163 9.58 6.57 18.23
N PRO A 164 8.50 6.21 18.97
CA PRO A 164 7.40 5.45 18.39
C PRO A 164 6.69 6.20 17.26
N VAL A 165 6.32 5.49 16.20
CA VAL A 165 5.45 6.01 15.16
C VAL A 165 3.98 5.83 15.57
N VAL A 166 3.18 6.87 15.44
CA VAL A 166 1.72 6.76 15.57
C VAL A 166 1.14 6.32 14.24
N ILE A 167 0.46 5.17 14.20
CA ILE A 167 -0.15 4.61 12.99
C ILE A 167 -1.67 4.74 13.12
N MET A 168 -2.30 5.53 12.25
CA MET A 168 -3.74 5.66 12.15
C MET A 168 -4.29 4.58 11.21
N GLY A 169 -5.10 3.66 11.75
CA GLY A 169 -5.69 2.52 11.05
C GLY A 169 -4.94 1.21 11.26
N ALA A 170 -5.64 0.21 11.82
CA ALA A 170 -5.15 -1.14 12.12
C ALA A 170 -5.64 -2.19 11.10
N GLY A 171 -5.98 -1.78 9.88
CA GLY A 171 -6.32 -2.70 8.77
C GLY A 171 -5.08 -3.36 8.16
N GLY A 172 -5.22 -3.90 6.94
CA GLY A 172 -4.13 -4.59 6.24
C GLY A 172 -2.87 -3.72 6.06
N LEU A 173 -3.02 -2.40 5.78
CA LEU A 173 -1.87 -1.48 5.74
C LEU A 173 -1.26 -1.28 7.13
N GLY A 174 -2.07 -1.20 8.19
CA GLY A 174 -1.56 -1.04 9.56
C GLY A 174 -0.71 -2.23 10.00
N HIS A 175 -1.16 -3.45 9.76
CA HIS A 175 -0.38 -4.66 10.02
C HIS A 175 0.90 -4.71 9.19
N MET A 176 0.84 -4.30 7.91
CA MET A 176 2.02 -4.22 7.06
C MET A 176 3.00 -3.15 7.58
N ALA A 177 2.50 -1.98 7.98
CA ALA A 177 3.34 -0.93 8.56
C ALA A 177 4.05 -1.38 9.85
N LEU A 178 3.38 -2.16 10.71
CA LEU A 178 4.00 -2.75 11.90
C LEU A 178 5.15 -3.69 11.53
N SER A 179 4.92 -4.62 10.58
CA SER A 179 5.95 -5.55 10.11
C SER A 179 7.13 -4.82 9.46
N VAL A 180 6.84 -3.84 8.59
CA VAL A 180 7.86 -3.02 7.92
C VAL A 180 8.66 -2.19 8.92
N LEU A 181 8.00 -1.55 9.90
CA LEU A 181 8.67 -0.76 10.94
C LEU A 181 9.63 -1.62 11.78
N GLN A 182 9.22 -2.86 12.11
CA GLN A 182 10.09 -3.83 12.79
C GLN A 182 11.30 -4.20 11.92
N ALA A 183 11.08 -4.50 10.63
CA ALA A 183 12.15 -4.81 9.68
C ALA A 183 13.14 -3.65 9.49
N MET A 184 12.66 -2.39 9.59
CA MET A 184 13.48 -1.18 9.57
C MET A 184 14.15 -0.87 10.93
N GLN A 185 13.98 -1.74 11.93
CA GLN A 185 14.49 -1.55 13.30
C GLN A 185 13.98 -0.26 13.95
N GLY A 186 12.71 0.07 13.70
CA GLY A 186 12.06 1.21 14.34
C GLY A 186 11.76 0.95 15.81
N LYS A 187 11.55 2.04 16.58
CA LYS A 187 11.28 2.02 18.02
C LYS A 187 9.98 1.30 18.40
N GLY A 188 9.10 1.07 17.42
CA GLY A 188 7.78 0.50 17.58
C GLY A 188 6.67 1.48 17.22
N ALA A 189 5.43 1.05 17.35
CA ALA A 189 4.28 1.85 16.97
C ALA A 189 3.19 1.91 18.04
N ILE A 190 2.51 3.05 18.11
CA ILE A 190 1.24 3.27 18.81
C ILE A 190 0.16 3.24 17.72
N VAL A 191 -0.76 2.28 17.81
CA VAL A 191 -1.76 2.07 16.77
C VAL A 191 -3.10 2.65 17.18
N ILE A 192 -3.76 3.34 16.26
CA ILE A 192 -5.06 3.99 16.49
C ILE A 192 -6.09 3.35 15.56
N ASP A 193 -7.17 2.85 16.11
CA ASP A 193 -8.33 2.37 15.34
C ASP A 193 -9.60 2.48 16.19
N ILE A 194 -10.75 2.63 15.55
CA ILE A 194 -12.06 2.68 16.22
C ILE A 194 -12.59 1.28 16.55
N ASP A 195 -12.14 0.25 15.85
CA ASP A 195 -12.56 -1.13 16.02
C ASP A 195 -11.70 -1.85 17.08
N ALA A 196 -12.35 -2.36 18.14
CA ALA A 196 -11.67 -3.04 19.25
C ALA A 196 -10.95 -4.32 18.81
N GLY A 197 -11.53 -5.09 17.87
CA GLY A 197 -10.93 -6.32 17.36
C GLY A 197 -9.67 -6.04 16.57
N LYS A 198 -9.67 -4.96 15.75
CA LYS A 198 -8.48 -4.53 15.00
C LYS A 198 -7.40 -3.99 15.94
N ARG A 199 -7.77 -3.27 17.02
CA ARG A 199 -6.81 -2.84 18.06
C ARG A 199 -6.14 -4.04 18.71
N GLN A 200 -6.92 -5.06 19.09
CA GLN A 200 -6.36 -6.29 19.68
C GLN A 200 -5.41 -6.99 18.69
N ALA A 201 -5.82 -7.14 17.42
CA ALA A 201 -4.98 -7.76 16.41
C ALA A 201 -3.66 -6.98 16.18
N ALA A 202 -3.68 -5.64 16.29
CA ALA A 202 -2.46 -4.83 16.22
C ALA A 202 -1.54 -5.06 17.44
N MET A 203 -2.10 -5.24 18.64
CA MET A 203 -1.32 -5.63 19.83
C MET A 203 -0.67 -6.99 19.64
N ASP A 204 -1.41 -7.96 19.12
CA ASP A 204 -0.91 -9.32 18.85
C ASP A 204 0.20 -9.29 17.76
N ALA A 205 0.15 -8.31 16.85
CA ALA A 205 1.17 -8.08 15.83
C ALA A 205 2.39 -7.26 16.33
N GLY A 206 2.43 -6.90 17.62
CA GLY A 206 3.58 -6.24 18.25
C GLY A 206 3.51 -4.72 18.29
N ALA A 207 2.32 -4.12 18.25
CA ALA A 207 2.16 -2.71 18.60
C ALA A 207 2.52 -2.49 20.09
N LEU A 208 3.13 -1.35 20.41
CA LEU A 208 3.46 -0.97 21.80
C LEU A 208 2.21 -0.72 22.63
N THR A 209 1.22 -0.11 22.02
CA THR A 209 -0.12 0.09 22.57
C THR A 209 -1.10 0.36 21.44
N ALA A 210 -2.40 0.18 21.71
CA ALA A 210 -3.47 0.49 20.79
C ALA A 210 -4.52 1.36 21.48
N ILE A 211 -4.93 2.46 20.83
CA ILE A 211 -5.81 3.49 21.37
C ILE A 211 -7.09 3.56 20.53
N ASP A 212 -8.22 3.78 21.20
CA ASP A 212 -9.48 4.02 20.52
C ASP A 212 -9.49 5.44 19.90
N GLY A 213 -9.48 5.51 18.57
CA GLY A 213 -9.51 6.78 17.86
C GLY A 213 -10.82 7.55 17.99
N ALA A 214 -11.92 6.92 18.47
CA ALA A 214 -13.20 7.54 18.74
C ALA A 214 -13.33 8.05 20.18
N ALA A 215 -12.38 7.75 21.06
CA ALA A 215 -12.43 8.23 22.44
C ALA A 215 -12.30 9.76 22.51
N PRO A 216 -13.10 10.45 23.35
CA PRO A 216 -13.05 11.92 23.47
C PRO A 216 -11.68 12.47 23.84
N ASP A 217 -10.87 11.70 24.54
CA ASP A 217 -9.52 12.02 24.99
C ASP A 217 -8.41 11.31 24.19
N ALA A 218 -8.72 10.80 22.98
CA ALA A 218 -7.78 10.05 22.14
C ALA A 218 -6.46 10.80 21.90
N SER A 219 -6.51 12.12 21.63
CA SER A 219 -5.31 12.93 21.44
C SER A 219 -4.44 13.02 22.69
N GLN A 220 -5.05 13.15 23.89
CA GLN A 220 -4.33 13.16 25.16
C GLN A 220 -3.69 11.79 25.45
N GLN A 221 -4.38 10.71 25.15
CA GLN A 221 -3.82 9.36 25.26
C GLN A 221 -2.62 9.18 24.35
N ILE A 222 -2.68 9.65 23.09
CA ILE A 222 -1.55 9.60 22.15
C ILE A 222 -0.37 10.47 22.68
N ILE A 223 -0.65 11.70 23.14
CA ILE A 223 0.37 12.59 23.68
C ILE A 223 1.07 11.94 24.89
N LYS A 224 0.31 11.31 25.78
CA LYS A 224 0.86 10.59 26.94
C LYS A 224 1.71 9.38 26.50
N ALA A 225 1.20 8.58 25.58
CA ALA A 225 1.88 7.36 25.09
C ALA A 225 3.17 7.68 24.30
N THR A 226 3.25 8.86 23.68
CA THR A 226 4.44 9.36 22.96
C THR A 226 5.38 10.19 23.83
N GLY A 227 5.08 10.38 25.10
CA GLY A 227 5.93 11.16 26.01
C GLY A 227 5.96 12.69 25.70
N GLY A 228 4.85 13.26 25.27
CA GLY A 228 4.73 14.71 25.02
C GLY A 228 4.31 15.10 23.59
N GLY A 229 3.84 14.17 22.82
CA GLY A 229 3.32 14.34 21.47
C GLY A 229 4.14 13.62 20.40
N ALA A 230 3.49 13.24 19.32
CA ALA A 230 4.09 12.44 18.25
C ALA A 230 5.05 13.27 17.39
N THR A 231 6.19 12.70 17.02
CA THR A 231 7.09 13.24 15.98
C THR A 231 6.78 12.71 14.60
N ALA A 232 6.20 11.51 14.54
CA ALA A 232 5.88 10.82 13.30
C ALA A 232 4.47 10.22 13.40
N VAL A 233 3.57 10.66 12.54
CA VAL A 233 2.20 10.11 12.38
C VAL A 233 2.05 9.57 10.97
N LEU A 234 1.75 8.29 10.84
CA LEU A 234 1.45 7.63 9.57
C LEU A 234 -0.07 7.44 9.47
N ASP A 235 -0.72 8.22 8.61
CA ASP A 235 -2.17 8.10 8.40
C ASP A 235 -2.48 7.19 7.23
N LEU A 236 -2.91 5.96 7.55
CA LEU A 236 -3.29 4.92 6.60
C LEU A 236 -4.79 4.91 6.29
N VAL A 237 -5.56 5.80 6.93
CA VAL A 237 -6.99 6.00 6.70
C VAL A 237 -7.23 7.16 5.73
N GLY A 238 -6.66 8.33 6.00
CA GLY A 238 -6.78 9.51 5.15
C GLY A 238 -8.17 10.14 5.20
N SER A 239 -8.73 10.29 6.39
CA SER A 239 -10.00 10.99 6.63
C SER A 239 -9.79 12.31 7.36
N ALA A 240 -10.77 13.20 7.29
CA ALA A 240 -10.75 14.45 8.04
C ALA A 240 -10.57 14.21 9.56
N ALA A 241 -11.20 13.16 10.09
CA ALA A 241 -11.13 12.82 11.52
C ALA A 241 -9.72 12.32 11.92
N THR A 242 -9.11 11.41 11.15
CA THR A 242 -7.76 10.90 11.45
C THR A 242 -6.70 11.98 11.30
N LEU A 243 -6.82 12.84 10.29
CA LEU A 243 -5.92 13.98 10.13
C LEU A 243 -6.05 15.00 11.29
N ALA A 244 -7.27 15.33 11.70
CA ALA A 244 -7.49 16.23 12.84
C ALA A 244 -6.91 15.65 14.14
N LEU A 245 -7.15 14.36 14.40
CA LEU A 245 -6.60 13.65 15.56
C LEU A 245 -5.06 13.62 15.50
N GLY A 246 -4.48 13.32 14.34
CA GLY A 246 -3.05 13.33 14.12
C GLY A 246 -2.43 14.70 14.40
N ILE A 247 -3.01 15.77 13.85
CA ILE A 247 -2.55 17.16 14.08
C ILE A 247 -2.62 17.55 15.57
N ALA A 248 -3.73 17.19 16.24
CA ALA A 248 -3.89 17.46 17.67
C ALA A 248 -2.84 16.73 18.53
N SER A 249 -2.36 15.59 18.07
CA SER A 249 -1.42 14.72 18.77
C SER A 249 0.05 15.03 18.47
N LEU A 250 0.37 15.87 17.46
CA LEU A 250 1.74 16.23 17.12
C LEU A 250 2.36 17.13 18.18
N ARG A 251 3.63 16.93 18.46
CA ARG A 251 4.47 17.94 19.09
C ARG A 251 5.07 18.93 18.08
N LYS A 252 5.74 19.98 18.54
CA LYS A 252 6.50 20.88 17.65
C LYS A 252 7.55 20.10 16.87
N GLY A 253 7.67 20.38 15.57
CA GLY A 253 8.57 19.69 14.65
C GLY A 253 8.09 18.31 14.19
N GLY A 254 6.89 17.88 14.62
CA GLY A 254 6.30 16.61 14.18
C GLY A 254 5.78 16.66 12.75
N GLU A 255 5.67 15.51 12.12
CA GLU A 255 5.23 15.35 10.72
C GLU A 255 4.15 14.28 10.61
N ILE A 256 3.15 14.54 9.76
CA ILE A 256 2.16 13.56 9.34
C ILE A 256 2.44 13.17 7.88
N VAL A 257 2.55 11.87 7.63
CA VAL A 257 2.57 11.29 6.28
C VAL A 257 1.21 10.63 6.02
N VAL A 258 0.50 11.14 5.01
CA VAL A 258 -0.83 10.68 4.62
C VAL A 258 -0.72 9.70 3.45
N VAL A 259 -1.32 8.53 3.62
CA VAL A 259 -1.34 7.42 2.65
C VAL A 259 -2.77 7.04 2.28
N GLY A 260 -3.67 7.05 3.27
CA GLY A 260 -5.06 6.63 3.11
C GLY A 260 -5.83 7.51 2.14
N LEU A 261 -6.86 6.93 1.50
CA LEU A 261 -7.68 7.56 0.46
C LEU A 261 -9.16 7.55 0.83
N TYR A 262 -9.49 7.56 2.14
CA TYR A 262 -10.88 7.56 2.57
C TYR A 262 -11.65 8.78 2.06
N GLY A 263 -10.98 9.94 2.02
CA GLY A 263 -11.54 11.17 1.47
C GLY A 263 -11.99 12.20 2.52
N GLY A 264 -12.62 13.26 2.04
CA GLY A 264 -13.03 14.40 2.85
C GLY A 264 -12.08 15.59 2.77
N GLU A 265 -12.30 16.59 3.62
CA GLU A 265 -11.54 17.84 3.64
C GLU A 265 -10.92 18.12 5.00
N LEU A 266 -9.70 18.67 4.98
CA LEU A 266 -9.01 19.16 6.15
C LEU A 266 -9.11 20.69 6.24
N LYS A 267 -9.71 21.21 7.31
CA LYS A 267 -9.63 22.64 7.67
C LYS A 267 -8.49 22.86 8.67
N LEU A 268 -7.44 23.53 8.23
CA LEU A 268 -6.25 23.79 9.04
C LEU A 268 -5.89 25.28 9.02
N PRO A 269 -5.82 25.96 10.18
CA PRO A 269 -5.29 27.33 10.23
C PRO A 269 -3.82 27.34 9.77
N ILE A 270 -3.53 28.11 8.72
CA ILE A 270 -2.21 28.13 8.08
C ILE A 270 -1.10 28.49 9.08
N VAL A 271 -1.39 29.37 10.04
CA VAL A 271 -0.45 29.82 11.07
C VAL A 271 0.10 28.66 11.93
N TYR A 272 -0.60 27.52 12.01
CA TYR A 272 -0.11 26.35 12.75
C TYR A 272 1.10 25.71 12.09
N LEU A 273 1.22 25.76 10.76
CA LEU A 273 2.38 25.22 10.07
C LEU A 273 3.70 25.83 10.56
N PRO A 274 3.90 27.17 10.46
CA PRO A 274 5.14 27.79 10.93
C PRO A 274 5.28 27.81 12.47
N LEU A 275 4.20 28.13 13.23
CA LEU A 275 4.30 28.22 14.69
C LEU A 275 4.64 26.88 15.35
N ARG A 276 4.19 25.79 14.79
CA ARG A 276 4.49 24.44 15.28
C ARG A 276 5.64 23.77 14.55
N GLY A 277 6.14 24.36 13.45
CA GLY A 277 7.13 23.71 12.57
C GLY A 277 6.66 22.35 12.09
N MET A 278 5.34 22.17 11.92
CA MET A 278 4.74 20.88 11.57
C MET A 278 4.84 20.58 10.08
N GLY A 279 5.05 19.32 9.74
CA GLY A 279 4.98 18.82 8.37
C GLY A 279 3.66 18.09 8.08
N LEU A 280 3.10 18.32 6.88
CA LEU A 280 2.02 17.55 6.31
C LEU A 280 2.45 17.10 4.92
N ARG A 281 2.54 15.79 4.70
CA ARG A 281 3.12 15.23 3.49
C ARG A 281 2.28 14.06 2.97
N GLY A 282 1.95 14.06 1.68
CA GLY A 282 1.37 12.90 1.00
C GLY A 282 2.42 11.85 0.67
N SER A 283 2.02 10.57 0.64
CA SER A 283 2.82 9.47 0.14
C SER A 283 1.98 8.61 -0.79
N TYR A 284 2.37 8.54 -2.05
CA TYR A 284 1.70 7.73 -3.05
C TYR A 284 2.53 6.52 -3.38
N VAL A 285 2.06 5.35 -2.94
CA VAL A 285 2.70 4.05 -3.09
C VAL A 285 4.22 4.10 -2.83
N GLY A 286 5.03 3.38 -3.57
CA GLY A 286 6.49 3.46 -3.50
C GLY A 286 7.12 3.10 -4.85
N SER A 287 8.42 3.25 -4.94
CA SER A 287 9.20 3.05 -6.17
C SER A 287 9.60 1.59 -6.39
N LEU A 288 9.97 1.22 -7.62
CA LEU A 288 10.51 -0.11 -7.92
C LEU A 288 11.80 -0.44 -7.13
N PRO A 289 12.76 0.48 -6.95
CA PRO A 289 13.89 0.24 -6.04
C PRO A 289 13.45 -0.10 -4.62
N GLU A 290 12.44 0.60 -4.08
CA GLU A 290 11.91 0.33 -2.73
C GLU A 290 11.23 -1.04 -2.64
N LEU A 291 10.53 -1.49 -3.69
CA LEU A 291 9.99 -2.86 -3.71
C LEU A 291 11.11 -3.89 -3.70
N LYS A 292 12.18 -3.69 -4.47
CA LYS A 292 13.35 -4.58 -4.47
C LYS A 292 14.05 -4.63 -3.11
N GLU A 293 14.22 -3.48 -2.44
CA GLU A 293 14.75 -3.42 -1.08
C GLU A 293 13.87 -4.23 -0.11
N LEU A 294 12.55 -4.04 -0.20
CA LEU A 294 11.57 -4.69 0.67
C LEU A 294 11.54 -6.21 0.48
N VAL A 295 11.54 -6.69 -0.78
CA VAL A 295 11.63 -8.13 -1.09
C VAL A 295 12.95 -8.70 -0.57
N GLY A 296 14.04 -7.96 -0.69
CA GLY A 296 15.34 -8.36 -0.10
C GLY A 296 15.30 -8.51 1.43
N LEU A 297 14.53 -7.69 2.14
CA LEU A 297 14.29 -7.84 3.58
C LEU A 297 13.47 -9.10 3.89
N ALA A 298 12.47 -9.41 3.06
CA ALA A 298 11.69 -10.64 3.19
C ALA A 298 12.54 -11.89 2.94
N GLN A 299 13.36 -11.90 1.90
CA GLN A 299 14.28 -13.00 1.58
C GLN A 299 15.31 -13.28 2.68
N LYS A 300 15.72 -12.24 3.40
CA LYS A 300 16.60 -12.34 4.59
C LYS A 300 15.87 -12.77 5.87
N GLY A 301 14.54 -12.95 5.81
CA GLY A 301 13.70 -13.25 6.99
C GLY A 301 13.56 -12.09 7.98
N THR A 302 13.99 -10.88 7.60
CA THR A 302 13.88 -9.68 8.46
C THR A 302 12.47 -9.09 8.42
N LEU A 303 11.83 -9.09 7.27
CA LEU A 303 10.41 -8.73 7.12
C LEU A 303 9.54 -9.96 7.37
N ARG A 304 8.71 -9.89 8.40
CA ARG A 304 7.77 -10.97 8.71
C ARG A 304 6.50 -10.82 7.85
N PRO A 305 5.97 -11.93 7.29
CA PRO A 305 4.71 -11.85 6.56
C PRO A 305 3.57 -11.43 7.49
N ILE A 306 2.61 -10.69 6.94
CA ILE A 306 1.35 -10.41 7.64
C ILE A 306 0.39 -11.59 7.49
N LYS A 307 -0.64 -11.66 8.35
CA LYS A 307 -1.69 -12.67 8.22
C LYS A 307 -2.40 -12.52 6.87
N VAL A 308 -2.37 -13.57 6.05
CA VAL A 308 -3.12 -13.67 4.79
C VAL A 308 -4.20 -14.73 4.89
N THR A 309 -5.36 -14.45 4.28
CA THR A 309 -6.45 -15.40 4.08
C THR A 309 -6.55 -15.69 2.60
N ARG A 310 -6.26 -16.93 2.19
CA ARG A 310 -6.36 -17.36 0.79
C ARG A 310 -7.81 -17.64 0.45
N GLN A 311 -8.24 -17.16 -0.71
CA GLN A 311 -9.55 -17.43 -1.31
C GLN A 311 -9.35 -17.73 -2.79
N GLU A 312 -10.25 -18.50 -3.38
CA GLU A 312 -10.19 -18.76 -4.81
C GLU A 312 -10.46 -17.50 -5.64
N LEU A 313 -9.85 -17.39 -6.81
CA LEU A 313 -10.02 -16.26 -7.74
C LEU A 313 -11.51 -16.04 -8.08
N SER A 314 -12.30 -17.10 -8.17
CA SER A 314 -13.75 -17.05 -8.37
C SER A 314 -14.50 -16.24 -7.30
N GLN A 315 -13.92 -16.09 -6.12
CA GLN A 315 -14.49 -15.39 -4.96
C GLN A 315 -14.10 -13.91 -4.90
N ALA A 316 -13.49 -13.34 -5.94
CA ALA A 316 -13.02 -11.94 -5.96
C ALA A 316 -14.10 -10.93 -5.53
N SER A 317 -15.33 -11.06 -6.03
CA SER A 317 -16.45 -10.18 -5.67
C SER A 317 -16.84 -10.30 -4.19
N ALA A 318 -16.82 -11.53 -3.64
CA ALA A 318 -17.09 -11.77 -2.22
C ALA A 318 -15.99 -11.17 -1.34
N ALA A 319 -14.73 -11.31 -1.76
CA ALA A 319 -13.57 -10.73 -1.08
C ALA A 319 -13.64 -9.19 -1.04
N LEU A 320 -13.95 -8.54 -2.15
CA LEU A 320 -14.16 -7.09 -2.22
C LEU A 320 -15.31 -6.64 -1.30
N SER A 321 -16.43 -7.36 -1.31
CA SER A 321 -17.59 -7.07 -0.45
C SER A 321 -17.25 -7.21 1.04
N ALA A 322 -16.50 -8.23 1.42
CA ALA A 322 -16.06 -8.44 2.80
C ALA A 322 -15.09 -7.34 3.25
N LEU A 323 -14.17 -6.93 2.37
CA LEU A 323 -13.22 -5.85 2.64
C LEU A 323 -13.94 -4.50 2.79
N LYS A 324 -14.89 -4.18 1.89
CA LYS A 324 -15.74 -2.98 1.98
C LYS A 324 -16.53 -2.93 3.28
N ALA A 325 -17.05 -4.07 3.73
CA ALA A 325 -17.79 -4.18 4.99
C ALA A 325 -16.89 -4.12 6.25
N GLY A 326 -15.58 -3.92 6.11
CA GLY A 326 -14.62 -3.85 7.22
C GLY A 326 -14.37 -5.16 7.96
N LYS A 327 -14.83 -6.30 7.43
CA LYS A 327 -14.79 -7.64 8.07
C LYS A 327 -13.45 -8.37 7.91
N VAL A 328 -12.44 -7.72 7.34
CA VAL A 328 -11.15 -8.34 7.06
C VAL A 328 -10.10 -7.87 8.07
N VAL A 329 -9.44 -8.83 8.72
CA VAL A 329 -8.25 -8.62 9.54
C VAL A 329 -7.06 -9.24 8.82
N GLY A 330 -6.01 -8.45 8.58
CA GLY A 330 -4.90 -8.83 7.71
C GLY A 330 -5.21 -8.59 6.24
N ARG A 331 -4.92 -9.56 5.35
CA ARG A 331 -5.09 -9.43 3.90
C ARG A 331 -5.79 -10.64 3.30
N ILE A 332 -6.75 -10.41 2.41
CA ILE A 332 -7.26 -11.48 1.52
C ILE A 332 -6.33 -11.54 0.31
N VAL A 333 -5.99 -12.75 -0.09
CA VAL A 333 -5.19 -13.04 -1.28
C VAL A 333 -5.92 -14.07 -2.11
N LEU A 334 -6.22 -13.72 -3.36
CA LEU A 334 -6.85 -14.61 -4.32
C LEU A 334 -5.80 -15.57 -4.90
N VAL A 335 -6.16 -16.83 -4.99
CA VAL A 335 -5.34 -17.89 -5.60
C VAL A 335 -6.14 -18.58 -6.71
N PRO A 336 -5.50 -19.21 -7.71
CA PRO A 336 -6.19 -19.92 -8.80
C PRO A 336 -7.18 -20.94 -8.33
#